data_26a2a99549b7587f774ca5d75abee44b
#
_entry.id   26a2a99549b7587f774ca5d75abee44b
#
_cell.length_a   1.000
_cell.length_b   1.000
_cell.length_c   1.000
_cell.angle_alpha   90.00
_cell.angle_beta   90.00
_cell.angle_gamma   90.00
#
_symmetry.space_group_name_H-M   'P 1'
#
loop_
_entity.id
_entity.type
_entity.pdbx_description
1 polymer ?
#
loop_
_entity_poly.entity_id
_entity_poly.type
_entity_poly.pdbx_seq_one_letter_code
_entity_poly.pdbx_strand_id
1 'polypeptide(L)'
;MEGGVVHRRTVADLLEDARSRLERLGPRAALDAQVAGALVVDTRCAELRRATGVIPGSKHVPLSVLFWRADPSSGHSDPELIDFDRHIVLVCADGYSSSLAAATLRDLGFGRATDLDGGFTAWAAAGLPIEPAPA
;
A
#
# COMPACT_ATOMS: atom_id res chain seq x y z
N MET A 1 -30.64 1.04 -26.89
CA MET A 1 -30.12 1.09 -26.54
C MET A 1 -30.14 1.13 -25.95
N GLU A 2 -30.46 1.17 -25.91
CA GLU A 2 -30.00 1.25 -25.49
C GLU A 2 -29.00 1.33 -25.37
N GLY A 3 -29.02 1.14 -25.80
CA GLY A 3 -27.64 0.95 -25.99
C GLY A 3 -26.81 2.04 -25.50
N GLY A 4 -26.89 2.82 -25.33
CA GLY A 4 -26.00 3.87 -24.96
C GLY A 4 -25.75 4.07 -23.48
N VAL A 5 -26.30 3.23 -22.63
CA VAL A 5 -26.10 3.42 -21.20
C VAL A 5 -24.71 2.92 -20.79
N VAL A 6 -23.87 3.84 -20.35
CA VAL A 6 -22.57 3.52 -19.77
C VAL A 6 -22.73 3.49 -18.26
N HIS A 7 -22.53 2.32 -17.69
CA HIS A 7 -22.57 2.16 -16.24
C HIS A 7 -21.21 2.56 -15.68
N ARG A 8 -21.14 3.75 -15.10
CA ARG A 8 -19.92 4.16 -14.42
C ARG A 8 -19.73 3.37 -13.13
N ARG A 9 -18.49 3.14 -12.77
CA ARG A 9 -18.13 2.62 -11.47
C ARG A 9 -17.77 3.79 -10.56
N THR A 10 -18.18 3.73 -9.32
CA THR A 10 -17.81 4.74 -8.33
C THR A 10 -16.46 4.36 -7.71
N VAL A 11 -15.83 5.30 -6.99
CA VAL A 11 -14.62 4.96 -6.24
C VAL A 11 -14.91 3.89 -5.18
N ALA A 12 -16.11 3.89 -4.61
CA ALA A 12 -16.52 2.86 -3.66
C ALA A 12 -16.58 1.48 -4.31
N ASP A 13 -17.06 1.41 -5.55
CA ASP A 13 -17.10 0.15 -6.32
C ASP A 13 -15.68 -0.36 -6.59
N LEU A 14 -14.77 0.53 -6.98
CA LEU A 14 -13.37 0.16 -7.23
C LEU A 14 -12.70 -0.32 -5.96
N LEU A 15 -13.00 0.34 -4.85
CA LEU A 15 -12.42 -0.02 -3.56
C LEU A 15 -12.90 -1.40 -3.10
N GLU A 16 -14.20 -1.67 -3.22
CA GLU A 16 -14.77 -2.97 -2.87
C GLU A 16 -14.14 -4.08 -3.72
N ASP A 17 -14.03 -3.86 -5.02
CA ASP A 17 -13.41 -4.82 -5.93
C ASP A 17 -11.95 -5.08 -5.56
N ALA A 18 -11.19 -4.02 -5.32
CA ALA A 18 -9.79 -4.14 -4.91
C ALA A 18 -9.67 -4.96 -3.63
N ARG A 19 -10.44 -4.61 -2.60
CA ARG A 19 -10.38 -5.27 -1.30
C ARG A 19 -10.81 -6.74 -1.36
N SER A 20 -11.70 -7.10 -2.29
CA SER A 20 -12.11 -8.50 -2.47
C SER A 20 -10.95 -9.40 -2.91
N ARG A 21 -9.88 -8.83 -3.44
CA ARG A 21 -8.70 -9.55 -3.92
C ARG A 21 -7.55 -9.52 -2.93
N LEU A 22 -7.71 -8.88 -1.79
CA LEU A 22 -6.63 -8.66 -0.83
C LEU A 22 -6.91 -9.39 0.49
N GLU A 23 -5.85 -9.83 1.13
CA GLU A 23 -5.88 -10.27 2.52
C GLU A 23 -5.37 -9.11 3.37
N ARG A 24 -6.23 -8.13 3.59
CA ARG A 24 -5.86 -6.91 4.30
C ARG A 24 -5.45 -7.21 5.73
N LEU A 25 -4.45 -6.47 6.22
CA LEU A 25 -3.91 -6.67 7.55
C LEU A 25 -4.28 -5.50 8.45
N GLY A 26 -4.81 -5.80 9.64
CA GLY A 26 -4.91 -4.78 10.69
C GLY A 26 -3.53 -4.43 11.22
N PRO A 27 -3.43 -3.39 12.08
CA PRO A 27 -2.11 -2.92 12.55
C PRO A 27 -1.26 -4.01 13.20
N ARG A 28 -1.83 -4.80 14.08
CA ARG A 28 -1.06 -5.85 14.77
C ARG A 28 -0.58 -6.92 13.81
N ALA A 29 -1.45 -7.37 12.91
CA ALA A 29 -1.09 -8.37 11.91
C ALA A 29 -0.02 -7.83 10.95
N ALA A 30 -0.08 -6.54 10.62
CA ALA A 30 0.93 -5.90 9.78
C ALA A 30 2.29 -5.86 10.47
N LEU A 31 2.32 -5.55 11.78
CA LEU A 31 3.56 -5.60 12.55
C LEU A 31 4.12 -7.01 12.58
N ASP A 32 3.28 -8.01 12.84
CA ASP A 32 3.71 -9.41 12.85
C ASP A 32 4.27 -9.84 11.49
N ALA A 33 3.61 -9.41 10.41
CA ALA A 33 4.10 -9.68 9.06
C ALA A 33 5.47 -9.04 8.81
N GLN A 34 5.66 -7.80 9.27
CA GLN A 34 6.95 -7.11 9.15
C GLN A 34 8.05 -7.85 9.88
N VAL A 35 7.78 -8.29 11.10
CA VAL A 35 8.74 -9.08 11.89
C VAL A 35 9.10 -10.37 11.16
N ALA A 36 8.13 -10.97 10.45
CA ALA A 36 8.34 -12.18 9.66
C ALA A 36 9.00 -11.92 8.30
N GLY A 37 9.33 -10.68 7.96
CA GLY A 37 10.08 -10.35 6.76
C GLY A 37 9.31 -9.60 5.68
N ALA A 38 8.04 -9.24 5.91
CA ALA A 38 7.30 -8.44 4.95
C ALA A 38 7.92 -7.05 4.80
N LEU A 39 7.84 -6.50 3.60
CA LEU A 39 8.25 -5.12 3.33
C LEU A 39 7.05 -4.20 3.51
N VAL A 40 7.14 -3.29 4.47
CA VAL A 40 6.12 -2.25 4.67
C VAL A 40 6.52 -1.06 3.79
N VAL A 41 5.63 -0.67 2.89
CA VAL A 41 5.86 0.43 1.95
C VAL A 41 4.90 1.56 2.25
N ASP A 42 5.46 2.70 2.65
CA ASP A 42 4.70 3.91 2.97
C ASP A 42 4.54 4.74 1.69
N THR A 43 3.29 4.93 1.26
CA THR A 43 2.98 5.65 0.01
C THR A 43 2.59 7.11 0.24
N ARG A 44 2.59 7.57 1.50
CA ARG A 44 2.18 8.93 1.84
C ARG A 44 3.18 9.98 1.31
N CYS A 45 2.72 11.22 1.23
CA CYS A 45 3.62 12.32 0.87
C CYS A 45 4.62 12.62 2.00
N ALA A 46 5.75 13.21 1.63
CA ALA A 46 6.82 13.54 2.57
C ALA A 46 6.34 14.49 3.68
N GLU A 47 5.48 15.42 3.35
CA GLU A 47 4.97 16.39 4.32
C GLU A 47 4.17 15.72 5.43
N LEU A 48 3.27 14.81 5.07
CA LEU A 48 2.48 14.07 6.06
C LEU A 48 3.36 13.18 6.93
N ARG A 49 4.36 12.55 6.32
CA ARG A 49 5.33 11.72 7.06
C ARG A 49 6.10 12.54 8.09
N ARG A 50 6.53 13.74 7.70
CA ARG A 50 7.23 14.65 8.63
C ARG A 50 6.34 15.08 9.78
N ALA A 51 5.05 15.29 9.49
CA ALA A 51 4.11 15.77 10.52
C ALA A 51 3.71 14.69 11.53
N THR A 52 3.62 13.44 11.12
CA THR A 52 3.03 12.37 11.94
C THR A 52 3.99 11.23 12.29
N GLY A 53 5.17 11.20 11.70
CA GLY A 53 6.11 10.10 11.89
C GLY A 53 5.90 8.96 10.91
N VAL A 54 6.70 7.91 11.06
CA VAL A 54 6.72 6.76 10.15
C VAL A 54 6.79 5.46 10.93
N ILE A 55 6.41 4.38 10.27
CA ILE A 55 6.59 3.02 10.82
C ILE A 55 8.08 2.67 10.71
N PRO A 56 8.74 2.28 11.81
CA PRO A 56 10.15 1.89 11.76
C PRO A 56 10.36 0.75 10.74
N GLY A 57 11.42 0.85 9.96
CA GLY A 57 11.74 -0.17 8.95
C GLY A 57 10.92 -0.09 7.68
N SER A 58 9.98 0.83 7.58
CA SER A 58 9.20 1.01 6.35
C SER A 58 10.03 1.71 5.28
N LYS A 59 9.70 1.41 4.01
CA LYS A 59 10.31 2.04 2.85
C LYS A 59 9.35 3.08 2.28
N HIS A 60 9.86 4.28 2.03
CA HIS A 60 9.04 5.33 1.42
C HIS A 60 9.06 5.22 -0.09
N VAL A 61 7.91 4.96 -0.68
CA VAL A 61 7.72 5.00 -2.13
C VAL A 61 6.43 5.74 -2.41
N PRO A 62 6.51 7.02 -2.80
CA PRO A 62 5.30 7.81 -3.04
C PRO A 62 4.37 7.14 -4.04
N LEU A 63 3.07 7.26 -3.81
CA LEU A 63 2.06 6.63 -4.67
C LEU A 63 2.22 6.99 -6.15
N SER A 64 2.60 8.23 -6.43
CA SER A 64 2.75 8.73 -7.80
C SER A 64 3.79 7.97 -8.63
N VAL A 65 4.74 7.29 -8.00
CA VAL A 65 5.80 6.54 -8.69
C VAL A 65 5.80 5.05 -8.37
N LEU A 66 4.94 4.61 -7.47
CA LEU A 66 4.97 3.25 -6.93
C LEU A 66 5.01 2.17 -8.02
N PHE A 67 4.12 2.24 -8.99
CA PHE A 67 3.99 1.18 -9.99
C PHE A 67 5.21 1.10 -10.90
N TRP A 68 5.81 2.23 -11.23
CA TRP A 68 7.04 2.28 -12.02
C TRP A 68 8.23 1.80 -11.23
N ARG A 69 8.26 2.09 -9.93
CA ARG A 69 9.33 1.62 -9.04
C ARG A 69 9.24 0.12 -8.77
N ALA A 70 8.04 -0.46 -8.87
CA ALA A 70 7.82 -1.89 -8.62
C ALA A 70 7.98 -2.76 -9.87
N ASP A 71 7.54 -2.28 -11.04
CA ASP A 71 7.56 -3.07 -12.26
C ASP A 71 8.99 -3.17 -12.83
N PRO A 72 9.59 -4.37 -12.85
CA PRO A 72 10.96 -4.53 -13.36
C PRO A 72 11.11 -4.13 -14.83
N SER A 73 10.04 -4.12 -15.61
CA SER A 73 10.10 -3.77 -17.02
C SER A 73 9.95 -2.27 -17.30
N SER A 74 9.71 -1.46 -16.26
CA SER A 74 9.42 -0.04 -16.44
C SER A 74 10.62 0.83 -16.85
N GLY A 75 11.84 0.36 -16.60
CA GLY A 75 13.04 1.17 -16.75
C GLY A 75 13.33 2.06 -15.54
N HIS A 76 12.51 2.02 -14.51
CA HIS A 76 12.63 2.87 -13.31
C HIS A 76 12.50 2.06 -12.02
N SER A 77 12.65 0.73 -12.10
CA SER A 77 12.41 -0.14 -10.95
C SER A 77 13.43 0.05 -9.83
N ASP A 78 12.95 -0.19 -8.61
CA ASP A 78 13.78 -0.21 -7.41
C ASP A 78 14.10 -1.67 -7.08
N PRO A 79 15.38 -2.05 -6.95
CA PRO A 79 15.77 -3.43 -6.67
C PRO A 79 15.12 -4.02 -5.42
N GLU A 80 14.73 -3.22 -4.45
CA GLU A 80 14.08 -3.70 -3.24
C GLU A 80 12.61 -4.06 -3.44
N LEU A 81 12.00 -3.65 -4.56
CA LEU A 81 10.57 -3.85 -4.82
C LEU A 81 10.26 -4.92 -5.86
N ILE A 82 11.26 -5.42 -6.58
CA ILE A 82 11.02 -6.24 -7.77
C ILE A 82 10.93 -7.74 -7.51
N ASP A 83 10.91 -8.18 -6.28
CA ASP A 83 10.70 -9.58 -5.94
C ASP A 83 9.19 -9.88 -5.92
N PHE A 84 8.70 -10.57 -6.94
CA PHE A 84 7.28 -10.90 -7.08
C PHE A 84 6.73 -11.79 -5.94
N ASP A 85 7.60 -12.48 -5.21
CA ASP A 85 7.20 -13.34 -4.12
C ASP A 85 7.23 -12.62 -2.76
N ARG A 86 7.69 -11.38 -2.75
CA ARG A 86 7.79 -10.62 -1.52
C ARG A 86 6.40 -10.29 -0.95
N HIS A 87 6.23 -10.48 0.35
CA HIS A 87 5.04 -9.98 1.04
C HIS A 87 5.20 -8.46 1.19
N ILE A 88 4.39 -7.71 0.46
CA ILE A 88 4.42 -6.24 0.47
C ILE A 88 3.15 -5.72 1.14
N VAL A 89 3.32 -4.90 2.16
CA VAL A 89 2.20 -4.28 2.88
C VAL A 89 2.24 -2.78 2.63
N LEU A 90 1.32 -2.27 1.82
CA LEU A 90 1.23 -0.85 1.52
C LEU A 90 0.52 -0.09 2.62
N VAL A 91 1.04 1.09 2.95
CA VAL A 91 0.49 1.96 3.98
C VAL A 91 0.21 3.33 3.38
N CYS A 92 -1.03 3.78 3.46
CA CYS A 92 -1.39 5.18 3.19
C CYS A 92 -1.92 5.83 4.49
N ALA A 93 -2.53 7.01 4.39
CA ALA A 93 -2.98 7.70 5.58
C ALA A 93 -4.10 6.95 6.32
N ASP A 94 -5.17 6.57 5.60
CA ASP A 94 -6.38 6.01 6.19
C ASP A 94 -6.82 4.67 5.60
N GLY A 95 -6.02 4.08 4.73
CA GLY A 95 -6.30 2.75 4.19
C GLY A 95 -7.22 2.71 2.98
N TYR A 96 -7.35 3.78 2.23
CA TYR A 96 -8.16 3.82 1.00
C TYR A 96 -7.31 3.63 -0.26
N SER A 97 -6.42 4.56 -0.56
CA SER A 97 -5.59 4.47 -1.77
C SER A 97 -4.67 3.26 -1.75
N SER A 98 -4.26 2.80 -0.58
CA SER A 98 -3.41 1.62 -0.46
C SER A 98 -4.09 0.35 -0.95
N SER A 99 -5.42 0.23 -0.78
CA SER A 99 -6.16 -0.93 -1.31
C SER A 99 -6.14 -0.95 -2.84
N LEU A 100 -6.39 0.20 -3.47
CA LEU A 100 -6.33 0.31 -4.93
C LEU A 100 -4.92 0.01 -5.45
N ALA A 101 -3.93 0.54 -4.76
CA ALA A 101 -2.52 0.33 -5.13
C ALA A 101 -2.10 -1.13 -4.97
N ALA A 102 -2.51 -1.79 -3.88
CA ALA A 102 -2.17 -3.20 -3.66
C ALA A 102 -2.80 -4.10 -4.73
N ALA A 103 -4.05 -3.83 -5.11
CA ALA A 103 -4.70 -4.57 -6.20
C ALA A 103 -3.97 -4.36 -7.52
N THR A 104 -3.49 -3.15 -7.80
CA THR A 104 -2.70 -2.87 -8.99
C THR A 104 -1.38 -3.62 -8.97
N LEU A 105 -0.71 -3.69 -7.82
CA LEU A 105 0.51 -4.49 -7.69
C LEU A 105 0.23 -5.97 -7.97
N ARG A 106 -0.91 -6.50 -7.54
CA ARG A 106 -1.27 -7.88 -7.87
C ARG A 106 -1.42 -8.08 -9.37
N ASP A 107 -2.03 -7.12 -10.07
CA ASP A 107 -2.14 -7.17 -11.52
C ASP A 107 -0.75 -7.14 -12.19
N LEU A 108 0.22 -6.49 -11.57
CA LEU A 108 1.60 -6.47 -12.05
C LEU A 108 2.39 -7.74 -11.74
N GLY A 109 1.80 -8.68 -11.00
CA GLY A 109 2.43 -9.97 -10.69
C GLY A 109 2.83 -10.17 -9.23
N PHE A 110 2.62 -9.19 -8.36
CA PHE A 110 2.96 -9.29 -6.94
C PHE A 110 1.83 -9.97 -6.18
N GLY A 111 1.82 -11.31 -6.19
CA GLY A 111 0.72 -12.11 -5.66
C GLY A 111 0.53 -12.02 -4.15
N ARG A 112 1.50 -11.47 -3.43
CA ARG A 112 1.42 -11.29 -1.97
C ARG A 112 1.30 -9.83 -1.55
N ALA A 113 1.00 -8.92 -2.48
CA ALA A 113 0.76 -7.53 -2.14
C ALA A 113 -0.56 -7.37 -1.42
N THR A 114 -0.56 -6.60 -0.35
CA THR A 114 -1.75 -6.23 0.41
C THR A 114 -1.56 -4.85 1.02
N ASP A 115 -2.46 -4.43 1.89
CA ASP A 115 -2.38 -3.13 2.52
C ASP A 115 -2.78 -3.18 4.00
N LEU A 116 -2.43 -2.10 4.70
CA LEU A 116 -2.77 -1.91 6.12
C LEU A 116 -4.17 -1.32 6.23
N ASP A 117 -5.07 -2.10 6.82
CA ASP A 117 -6.44 -1.66 7.09
C ASP A 117 -6.42 -0.48 8.06
N GLY A 118 -7.07 0.62 7.66
CA GLY A 118 -7.07 1.85 8.44
C GLY A 118 -5.82 2.70 8.31
N GLY A 119 -4.82 2.23 7.60
CA GLY A 119 -3.61 2.98 7.29
C GLY A 119 -2.78 3.39 8.50
N PHE A 120 -1.94 4.38 8.30
CA PHE A 120 -1.07 4.90 9.36
C PHE A 120 -1.88 5.40 10.56
N THR A 121 -3.06 5.98 10.33
CA THR A 121 -3.93 6.45 11.40
C THR A 121 -4.29 5.30 12.34
N ALA A 122 -4.66 4.14 11.81
CA ALA A 122 -4.98 2.97 12.64
C ALA A 122 -3.75 2.41 13.35
N TRP A 123 -2.60 2.41 12.68
CA TRP A 123 -1.33 1.97 13.29
C TRP A 123 -1.01 2.82 14.52
N ALA A 124 -1.09 4.14 14.38
CA ALA A 124 -0.84 5.08 15.47
C ALA A 124 -1.86 4.91 16.61
N ALA A 125 -3.13 4.74 16.27
CA ALA A 125 -4.19 4.55 17.26
C ALA A 125 -4.03 3.25 18.04
N ALA A 126 -3.41 2.24 17.44
CA ALA A 126 -3.12 0.97 18.10
C ALA A 126 -1.92 1.05 19.04
N GLY A 127 -1.24 2.19 19.12
CA GLY A 127 -0.07 2.36 19.98
C GLY A 127 1.18 1.64 19.52
N LEU A 128 1.26 1.29 18.24
CA LEU A 128 2.43 0.58 17.70
C LEU A 128 3.58 1.54 17.44
N PRO A 129 4.83 1.02 17.30
CA PRO A 129 6.00 1.89 17.20
C PRO A 129 5.95 2.88 16.04
N ILE A 130 6.31 4.11 16.33
CA ILE A 130 6.43 5.21 15.36
C ILE A 130 7.76 5.91 15.66
N GLU A 131 8.44 6.33 14.61
CA GLU A 131 9.65 7.15 14.73
C GLU A 131 9.55 8.39 13.83
N PRO A 132 10.36 9.43 14.10
CA PRO A 132 10.40 10.59 13.22
C PRO A 132 10.79 10.19 11.79
N ALA A 133 10.20 10.87 10.79
CA ALA A 133 10.60 10.67 9.42
C ALA A 133 12.07 11.08 9.24
N PRO A 134 12.84 10.39 8.41
CA PRO A 134 14.21 10.82 8.08
C PRO A 134 14.22 12.22 7.48
N ALA A 135 15.26 12.97 7.77
CA ALA A 135 15.42 14.32 7.27
C ALA A 135 15.64 14.34 5.74
#